data_db162d5e510b0213dcda8d9ed7b74135
#
_entry.id   db162d5e510b0213dcda8d9ed7b74135
#
_cell.length_a   1.000
_cell.length_b   1.000
_cell.length_c   1.000
_cell.angle_alpha   90.00
_cell.angle_beta   90.00
_cell.angle_gamma   90.00
#
_symmetry.space_group_name_H-M   'P 1'
#
loop_
_entity.id
_entity.type
_entity.pdbx_description
1 polymer ?
#
loop_
_entity_poly.entity_id
_entity_poly.type
_entity_poly.pdbx_seq_one_letter_code
_entity_poly.pdbx_strand_id
1 'polypeptide(L)'
;FFSSRRRHTRSSNVTGVQTCALPISGETEEDFQELLEFIEEFRFERAGVFQYSKEEGTRANKMDGHLHHATRKSRWSRSMAALQKIAGETNQAQVGKAVRVLVEQPGVARTQWDAPEIDGSVMVDESIPVGEFADITIGDWRGYDLVAAR
;
A
#
# COMPACT_ATOMS: atom_id res chain seq x y z
N PHE A 1 5.43 -18.75 -3.14
CA PHE A 1 5.48 -19.34 -4.48
C PHE A 1 5.50 -18.25 -5.54
N PHE A 2 6.58 -17.52 -5.66
CA PHE A 2 6.86 -16.72 -6.84
C PHE A 2 7.82 -17.50 -7.74
N SER A 3 7.30 -18.49 -8.46
CA SER A 3 8.00 -19.07 -9.60
C SER A 3 7.36 -18.53 -10.87
N SER A 4 7.84 -17.41 -11.34
CA SER A 4 7.78 -17.07 -12.78
C SER A 4 8.66 -15.84 -13.04
N ARG A 5 9.82 -16.06 -13.64
CA ARG A 5 10.54 -15.03 -14.40
C ARG A 5 9.65 -14.56 -15.55
N ARG A 6 8.79 -13.59 -15.32
CA ARG A 6 8.16 -12.81 -16.40
C ARG A 6 8.85 -11.47 -16.50
N ARG A 7 9.40 -11.19 -17.68
CA ARG A 7 9.93 -9.88 -18.06
C ARG A 7 8.85 -8.84 -17.79
N HIS A 8 9.15 -7.90 -16.89
CA HIS A 8 8.25 -6.81 -16.59
C HIS A 8 8.25 -5.81 -17.74
N THR A 9 7.18 -5.77 -18.50
CA THR A 9 6.81 -4.59 -19.27
C THR A 9 6.36 -3.53 -18.25
N ARG A 10 7.07 -2.42 -18.18
CA ARG A 10 6.65 -1.23 -17.43
C ARG A 10 5.30 -0.78 -17.98
N SER A 11 4.22 -1.11 -17.30
CA SER A 11 2.92 -0.49 -17.50
C SER A 11 2.84 0.68 -16.54
N SER A 12 2.80 1.88 -17.07
CA SER A 12 2.75 3.14 -16.32
C SER A 12 1.37 3.46 -15.71
N ASN A 13 0.46 2.49 -15.66
CA ASN A 13 -0.90 2.67 -15.15
C ASN A 13 -1.34 1.44 -14.36
N VAL A 14 -0.68 1.16 -13.23
CA VAL A 14 -1.21 0.20 -12.26
C VAL A 14 -1.84 1.00 -11.12
N THR A 15 -3.12 1.28 -11.25
CA THR A 15 -3.95 1.80 -10.18
C THR A 15 -4.17 0.69 -9.14
N GLY A 16 -3.75 0.93 -7.90
CA GLY A 16 -4.18 0.18 -6.72
C GLY A 16 -3.96 -1.34 -6.77
N VAL A 17 -2.72 -1.82 -6.91
CA VAL A 17 -2.44 -3.25 -6.69
C VAL A 17 -2.36 -3.50 -5.19
N GLN A 18 -3.43 -4.01 -4.60
CA GLN A 18 -3.35 -4.66 -3.30
C GLN A 18 -2.57 -5.97 -3.44
N THR A 19 -1.28 -5.91 -3.22
CA THR A 19 -0.45 -7.11 -3.16
C THR A 19 -0.52 -7.66 -1.74
N CYS A 20 -1.30 -8.73 -1.55
CA CYS A 20 -1.32 -9.48 -0.32
C CYS A 20 -0.13 -10.45 -0.32
N ALA A 21 0.93 -10.12 0.38
CA ALA A 21 2.03 -11.04 0.65
C ALA A 21 1.79 -11.69 2.00
N LEU A 22 1.68 -13.01 2.03
CA LEU A 22 1.48 -13.79 3.24
C LEU A 22 2.76 -14.58 3.52
N PRO A 23 3.41 -14.41 4.69
CA PRO A 23 4.41 -15.37 5.14
C PRO A 23 3.70 -16.71 5.41
N ILE A 24 3.86 -17.65 4.47
CA ILE A 24 3.23 -18.97 4.50
C ILE A 24 4.22 -19.98 5.08
N SER A 25 3.75 -21.22 5.32
CA SER A 25 4.55 -22.35 5.75
C SER A 25 5.75 -22.60 4.84
N GLY A 26 6.92 -22.80 5.44
CA GLY A 26 8.16 -23.12 4.74
C GLY A 26 8.96 -21.94 4.21
N GLU A 27 8.52 -20.71 4.45
CA GLU A 27 9.28 -19.51 4.06
C GLU A 27 10.58 -19.41 4.88
N THR A 28 11.71 -19.34 4.20
CA THR A 28 13.04 -19.16 4.81
C THR A 28 13.32 -17.67 5.10
N GLU A 29 14.45 -17.36 5.72
CA GLU A 29 14.85 -15.94 5.87
C GLU A 29 15.33 -15.36 4.55
N GLU A 30 15.90 -16.19 3.69
CA GLU A 30 16.30 -15.82 2.33
C GLU A 30 15.08 -15.41 1.48
N ASP A 31 14.01 -16.21 1.49
CA ASP A 31 12.77 -15.89 0.80
C ASP A 31 12.16 -14.56 1.30
N PHE A 32 12.24 -14.35 2.61
CA PHE A 32 11.76 -13.11 3.21
C PHE A 32 12.63 -11.90 2.82
N GLN A 33 13.94 -12.09 2.71
CA GLN A 33 14.84 -11.03 2.27
C GLN A 33 14.57 -10.67 0.80
N GLU A 34 14.33 -11.64 -0.07
CA GLU A 34 13.92 -11.40 -1.47
C GLU A 34 12.62 -10.60 -1.55
N LEU A 35 11.66 -10.85 -0.65
CA LEU A 35 10.41 -10.06 -0.55
C LEU A 35 10.71 -8.60 -0.18
N LEU A 36 11.59 -8.35 0.78
CA LEU A 36 11.96 -6.98 1.17
C LEU A 36 12.66 -6.24 0.04
N GLU A 37 13.60 -6.89 -0.64
CA GLU A 37 14.29 -6.34 -1.81
C GLU A 37 13.30 -6.01 -2.93
N PHE A 38 12.34 -6.89 -3.19
CA PHE A 38 11.28 -6.65 -4.15
C PHE A 38 10.41 -5.44 -3.78
N ILE A 39 10.03 -5.28 -2.50
CA ILE A 39 9.28 -4.11 -2.01
C ILE A 39 10.08 -2.83 -2.25
N GLU A 40 11.38 -2.84 -1.94
CA GLU A 40 12.25 -1.67 -2.10
C GLU A 40 12.53 -1.32 -3.57
N GLU A 41 12.68 -2.32 -4.44
CA GLU A 41 12.88 -2.12 -5.87
C GLU A 41 11.62 -1.62 -6.57
N PHE A 42 10.48 -2.27 -6.31
CA PHE A 42 9.21 -1.97 -6.98
C PHE A 42 8.55 -0.69 -6.48
N ARG A 43 8.79 -0.33 -5.20
CA ARG A 43 8.27 0.89 -4.56
C ARG A 43 6.77 1.08 -4.76
N PHE A 44 6.00 0.10 -4.31
CA PHE A 44 4.54 0.18 -4.35
C PHE A 44 4.03 1.40 -3.60
N GLU A 45 3.23 2.23 -4.25
CA GLU A 45 2.66 3.44 -3.66
C GLU A 45 1.63 3.10 -2.57
N ARG A 46 0.88 2.04 -2.80
CA ARG A 46 -0.12 1.50 -1.86
C ARG A 46 0.02 -0.01 -1.81
N ALA A 47 0.42 -0.53 -0.67
CA ALA A 47 0.52 -1.97 -0.43
C ALA A 47 0.38 -2.27 1.06
N GLY A 48 -0.19 -3.44 1.36
CA GLY A 48 -0.30 -3.94 2.72
C GLY A 48 0.16 -5.39 2.81
N VAL A 49 0.70 -5.76 3.96
CA VAL A 49 1.09 -7.14 4.30
C VAL A 49 0.24 -7.61 5.45
N PHE A 50 -0.30 -8.82 5.35
CA PHE A 50 -1.10 -9.43 6.40
C PHE A 50 -0.39 -10.66 6.96
N GLN A 51 -0.55 -10.88 8.26
CA GLN A 51 -0.07 -12.12 8.87
C GLN A 51 -0.98 -13.27 8.48
N TYR A 52 -0.39 -14.40 8.07
CA TYR A 52 -1.16 -15.61 7.80
C TYR A 52 -1.86 -16.11 9.07
N SER A 53 -3.15 -16.34 8.98
CA SER A 53 -3.97 -17.01 9.99
C SER A 53 -4.29 -18.44 9.54
N LYS A 54 -4.21 -19.39 10.46
CA LYS A 54 -4.58 -20.79 10.18
C LYS A 54 -6.10 -20.90 10.13
N GLU A 55 -6.61 -21.28 8.96
CA GLU A 55 -8.03 -21.54 8.75
C GLU A 55 -8.29 -23.04 8.60
N GLU A 56 -9.18 -23.58 9.42
CA GLU A 56 -9.56 -25.01 9.36
C GLU A 56 -10.11 -25.37 7.97
N GLY A 57 -9.80 -26.57 7.48
CA GLY A 57 -10.26 -27.06 6.18
C GLY A 57 -9.44 -26.58 4.98
N THR A 58 -8.55 -25.62 5.12
CA THR A 58 -7.72 -25.15 4.01
C THR A 58 -6.49 -26.02 3.76
N ARG A 59 -5.99 -26.03 2.51
CA ARG A 59 -4.74 -26.74 2.18
C ARG A 59 -3.56 -26.13 2.94
N ALA A 60 -3.52 -24.82 3.10
CA ALA A 60 -2.46 -24.12 3.82
C ALA A 60 -2.38 -24.55 5.30
N ASN A 61 -3.50 -24.81 5.96
CA ASN A 61 -3.51 -25.30 7.34
C ASN A 61 -2.88 -26.71 7.49
N LYS A 62 -2.92 -27.51 6.41
CA LYS A 62 -2.37 -28.90 6.39
C LYS A 62 -0.90 -28.95 6.00
N MET A 63 -0.30 -27.83 5.63
CA MET A 63 1.14 -27.79 5.28
C MET A 63 1.98 -27.85 6.53
N ASP A 64 3.12 -28.55 6.42
CA ASP A 64 4.14 -28.55 7.47
C ASP A 64 5.01 -27.28 7.43
N GLY A 65 5.77 -27.02 8.48
CA GLY A 65 6.72 -25.90 8.50
C GLY A 65 6.11 -24.54 8.76
N HIS A 66 4.97 -24.48 9.44
CA HIS A 66 4.38 -23.18 9.84
C HIS A 66 5.34 -22.38 10.71
N LEU A 67 5.58 -21.15 10.32
CA LEU A 67 6.42 -20.23 11.07
C LEU A 67 5.83 -19.93 12.45
N HIS A 68 6.71 -19.82 13.45
CA HIS A 68 6.30 -19.40 14.79
C HIS A 68 5.68 -17.98 14.75
N HIS A 69 4.71 -17.74 15.62
CA HIS A 69 3.99 -16.45 15.67
C HIS A 69 4.93 -15.25 15.80
N ALA A 70 5.98 -15.35 16.62
CA ALA A 70 6.96 -14.28 16.79
C ALA A 70 7.71 -13.95 15.49
N THR A 71 8.09 -14.98 14.71
CA THR A 71 8.74 -14.81 13.40
C THR A 71 7.79 -14.11 12.41
N ARG A 72 6.54 -14.57 12.32
CA ARG A 72 5.52 -13.95 11.46
C ARG A 72 5.29 -12.49 11.83
N LYS A 73 5.17 -12.17 13.11
CA LYS A 73 5.01 -10.81 13.60
C LYS A 73 6.22 -9.93 13.28
N SER A 74 7.43 -10.44 13.46
CA SER A 74 8.67 -9.73 13.13
C SER A 74 8.76 -9.42 11.63
N ARG A 75 8.52 -10.41 10.77
CA ARG A 75 8.53 -10.23 9.32
C ARG A 75 7.45 -9.25 8.86
N TRP A 76 6.25 -9.38 9.37
CA TRP A 76 5.16 -8.43 9.13
C TRP A 76 5.57 -6.99 9.49
N SER A 77 6.15 -6.80 10.68
CA SER A 77 6.56 -5.47 11.14
C SER A 77 7.66 -4.86 10.25
N ARG A 78 8.64 -5.68 9.82
CA ARG A 78 9.71 -5.24 8.91
C ARG A 78 9.15 -4.86 7.53
N SER A 79 8.25 -5.66 6.96
CA SER A 79 7.61 -5.37 5.67
C SER A 79 6.75 -4.10 5.75
N MET A 80 5.95 -3.95 6.81
CA MET A 80 5.13 -2.75 7.00
C MET A 80 5.97 -1.49 7.17
N ALA A 81 7.12 -1.59 7.87
CA ALA A 81 8.04 -0.45 8.01
C ALA A 81 8.63 -0.02 6.67
N ALA A 82 9.03 -0.97 5.81
CA ALA A 82 9.51 -0.69 4.47
C ALA A 82 8.43 -0.01 3.61
N LEU A 83 7.21 -0.54 3.62
CA LEU A 83 6.08 0.02 2.88
C LEU A 83 5.69 1.42 3.38
N GLN A 84 5.67 1.65 4.70
CA GLN A 84 5.38 2.96 5.28
C GLN A 84 6.43 4.01 4.88
N LYS A 85 7.71 3.62 4.86
CA LYS A 85 8.78 4.50 4.38
C LYS A 85 8.56 4.92 2.93
N ILE A 86 8.26 3.95 2.05
CA ILE A 86 7.99 4.21 0.62
C ILE A 86 6.77 5.11 0.44
N ALA A 87 5.67 4.82 1.15
CA ALA A 87 4.46 5.64 1.10
C ALA A 87 4.73 7.08 1.57
N GLY A 88 5.52 7.27 2.63
CA GLY A 88 5.92 8.58 3.11
C GLY A 88 6.76 9.36 2.08
N GLU A 89 7.74 8.71 1.46
CA GLU A 89 8.56 9.32 0.40
C GLU A 89 7.70 9.67 -0.83
N THR A 90 6.76 8.82 -1.21
CA THR A 90 5.81 9.06 -2.30
C THR A 90 4.90 10.24 -2.00
N ASN A 91 4.31 10.30 -0.80
CA ASN A 91 3.46 11.42 -0.38
C ASN A 91 4.25 12.73 -0.28
N GLN A 92 5.46 12.69 0.27
CA GLN A 92 6.35 13.86 0.32
C GLN A 92 6.65 14.41 -1.08
N ALA A 93 6.82 13.53 -2.06
CA ALA A 93 7.06 13.92 -3.44
C ALA A 93 5.83 14.56 -4.13
N GLN A 94 4.64 14.49 -3.54
CA GLN A 94 3.43 15.16 -4.03
C GLN A 94 3.31 16.60 -3.49
N VAL A 95 3.98 16.94 -2.41
CA VAL A 95 3.92 18.30 -1.83
C VAL A 95 4.37 19.35 -2.86
N GLY A 96 3.57 20.38 -3.02
CA GLY A 96 3.74 21.44 -4.01
C GLY A 96 3.18 21.14 -5.41
N LYS A 97 2.70 19.91 -5.66
CA LYS A 97 2.10 19.57 -6.96
C LYS A 97 0.59 19.83 -6.98
N ALA A 98 0.09 20.20 -8.17
CA ALA A 98 -1.33 20.24 -8.44
C ALA A 98 -1.84 18.83 -8.76
N VAL A 99 -2.92 18.42 -8.08
CA VAL A 99 -3.53 17.10 -8.22
C VAL A 99 -5.02 17.27 -8.39
N ARG A 100 -5.59 16.52 -9.34
CA ARG A 100 -7.04 16.46 -9.53
C ARG A 100 -7.65 15.45 -8.58
N VAL A 101 -8.65 15.88 -7.81
CA VAL A 101 -9.35 15.07 -6.81
C VAL A 101 -10.85 15.06 -7.05
N LEU A 102 -11.52 14.00 -6.61
CA LEU A 102 -12.96 13.90 -6.50
C LEU A 102 -13.36 14.08 -5.04
N VAL A 103 -14.21 15.06 -4.75
CA VAL A 103 -14.74 15.26 -3.39
C VAL A 103 -15.85 14.25 -3.12
N GLU A 104 -15.64 13.37 -2.14
CA GLU A 104 -16.60 12.30 -1.79
C GLU A 104 -17.41 12.61 -0.54
N GLN A 105 -16.84 13.41 0.37
CA GLN A 105 -17.50 13.90 1.58
C GLN A 105 -17.06 15.34 1.86
N PRO A 106 -17.77 16.12 2.68
CA PRO A 106 -17.33 17.45 3.06
C PRO A 106 -15.93 17.42 3.67
N GLY A 107 -14.98 18.14 3.06
CA GLY A 107 -13.58 18.18 3.49
C GLY A 107 -12.73 16.95 3.14
N VAL A 108 -13.29 15.94 2.46
CA VAL A 108 -12.58 14.70 2.12
C VAL A 108 -12.72 14.39 0.63
N ALA A 109 -11.60 14.24 -0.03
CA ALA A 109 -11.52 13.89 -1.43
C ALA A 109 -10.58 12.70 -1.64
N ARG A 110 -10.54 12.16 -2.84
CA ARG A 110 -9.53 11.16 -3.26
C ARG A 110 -8.93 11.53 -4.60
N THR A 111 -7.72 11.03 -4.82
CA THR A 111 -7.06 11.15 -6.12
C THR A 111 -7.52 10.04 -7.07
N GLN A 112 -7.10 10.14 -8.34
CA GLN A 112 -7.32 9.07 -9.32
C GLN A 112 -6.52 7.78 -9.01
N TRP A 113 -5.55 7.85 -8.10
CA TRP A 113 -4.68 6.71 -7.73
C TRP A 113 -5.16 5.99 -6.48
N ASP A 114 -6.12 6.56 -5.75
CA ASP A 114 -6.61 6.00 -4.50
C ASP A 114 -7.91 5.23 -4.72
N ALA A 115 -7.99 4.01 -4.21
CA ALA A 115 -9.20 3.22 -4.22
C ALA A 115 -10.22 3.76 -3.19
N PRO A 116 -11.52 3.82 -3.54
CA PRO A 116 -12.55 4.29 -2.60
C PRO A 116 -12.54 3.49 -1.30
N GLU A 117 -12.62 4.18 -0.16
CA GLU A 117 -12.77 3.61 1.19
C GLU A 117 -11.61 2.72 1.67
N ILE A 118 -10.56 2.53 0.88
CA ILE A 118 -9.46 1.59 1.19
C ILE A 118 -8.13 2.31 1.34
N ASP A 119 -7.79 3.19 0.38
CA ASP A 119 -6.52 3.90 0.35
C ASP A 119 -6.60 5.24 1.09
N GLY A 120 -5.49 6.00 1.07
CA GLY A 120 -5.44 7.33 1.67
C GLY A 120 -6.44 8.31 1.05
N SER A 121 -6.78 9.32 1.80
CA SER A 121 -7.66 10.41 1.39
C SER A 121 -6.88 11.72 1.19
N VAL A 122 -7.57 12.71 0.65
CA VAL A 122 -7.05 14.07 0.53
C VAL A 122 -7.94 15.00 1.34
N MET A 123 -7.37 15.64 2.35
CA MET A 123 -8.08 16.64 3.15
C MET A 123 -8.14 17.93 2.36
N VAL A 124 -9.34 18.39 2.05
CA VAL A 124 -9.63 19.58 1.25
C VAL A 124 -10.51 20.57 2.00
N ASP A 125 -10.73 21.76 1.45
CA ASP A 125 -11.66 22.74 2.01
C ASP A 125 -13.12 22.23 1.91
N GLU A 126 -13.88 22.34 3.01
CA GLU A 126 -15.27 21.89 3.09
C GLU A 126 -16.23 22.66 2.15
N SER A 127 -15.80 23.83 1.66
CA SER A 127 -16.59 24.63 0.71
C SER A 127 -16.68 24.02 -0.69
N ILE A 128 -15.82 23.04 -1.01
CA ILE A 128 -15.86 22.36 -2.32
C ILE A 128 -17.02 21.35 -2.30
N PRO A 129 -17.96 21.43 -3.25
CA PRO A 129 -19.15 20.57 -3.25
C PRO A 129 -18.81 19.09 -3.42
N VAL A 130 -19.54 18.23 -2.71
CA VAL A 130 -19.45 16.77 -2.85
C VAL A 130 -19.89 16.34 -4.25
N GLY A 131 -19.17 15.41 -4.85
CA GLY A 131 -19.41 14.89 -6.21
C GLY A 131 -18.69 15.68 -7.30
N GLU A 132 -18.00 16.76 -6.97
CA GLU A 132 -17.26 17.55 -7.94
C GLU A 132 -15.76 17.20 -7.98
N PHE A 133 -15.17 17.44 -9.15
CA PHE A 133 -13.73 17.39 -9.33
C PHE A 133 -13.13 18.77 -9.05
N ALA A 134 -12.01 18.77 -8.32
CA ALA A 134 -11.24 19.98 -8.05
C ALA A 134 -9.75 19.74 -8.35
N ASP A 135 -9.09 20.77 -8.87
CA ASP A 135 -7.63 20.78 -8.98
C ASP A 135 -7.07 21.51 -7.75
N ILE A 136 -6.34 20.79 -6.90
CA ILE A 136 -5.80 21.31 -5.64
C ILE A 136 -4.28 21.17 -5.61
N THR A 137 -3.62 22.07 -4.88
CA THR A 137 -2.19 21.92 -4.59
C THR A 137 -2.01 21.18 -3.28
N ILE A 138 -1.16 20.17 -3.25
CA ILE A 138 -0.82 19.44 -2.02
C ILE A 138 0.12 20.31 -1.18
N GLY A 139 -0.26 20.59 0.06
CA GLY A 139 0.53 21.40 1.00
C GLY A 139 1.30 20.56 2.03
N ASP A 140 0.74 19.41 2.42
CA ASP A 140 1.31 18.55 3.45
C ASP A 140 0.78 17.12 3.30
N TRP A 141 1.25 16.20 4.15
CA TRP A 141 0.75 14.83 4.25
C TRP A 141 0.82 14.30 5.68
N ARG A 142 -0.04 13.35 6.02
CA ARG A 142 -0.11 12.71 7.34
C ARG A 142 -0.39 11.23 7.21
N GLY A 143 0.60 10.40 7.52
CA GLY A 143 0.46 8.94 7.34
C GLY A 143 0.28 8.59 5.86
N TYR A 144 -0.89 8.14 5.49
CA TYR A 144 -1.24 7.83 4.09
C TYR A 144 -2.04 8.94 3.41
N ASP A 145 -2.52 9.92 4.17
CA ASP A 145 -3.39 11.00 3.67
C ASP A 145 -2.57 12.19 3.19
N LEU A 146 -3.08 12.86 2.15
CA LEU A 146 -2.58 14.13 1.65
C LEU A 146 -3.42 15.28 2.23
N VAL A 147 -2.84 16.48 2.29
CA VAL A 147 -3.51 17.69 2.77
C VAL A 147 -3.36 18.79 1.73
N ALA A 148 -4.47 19.39 1.31
CA ALA A 148 -4.46 20.53 0.41
C ALA A 148 -3.75 21.74 1.06
N ALA A 149 -3.03 22.50 0.24
CA ALA A 149 -2.52 23.80 0.64
C ALA A 149 -3.71 24.76 0.92
N ARG A 150 -3.52 25.63 1.92
CA ARG A 150 -4.50 26.68 2.26
C ARG A 150 -4.39 27.87 1.29
#